data_deeb22cfb07e4e8da4bbf77d514b0786
#
_entry.id   deeb22cfb07e4e8da4bbf77d514b0786
#
_cell.length_a   1.000
_cell.length_b   1.000
_cell.length_c   1.000
_cell.angle_alpha   90.00
_cell.angle_beta   90.00
_cell.angle_gamma   90.00
#
_symmetry.space_group_name_H-M   'P 1'
#
loop_
_entity.id
_entity.type
_entity.pdbx_description
1 polymer ?
#
loop_
_entity_poly.entity_id
_entity_poly.type
_entity_poly.pdbx_seq_one_letter_code
_entity_poly.pdbx_strand_id
1 'polypeptide(L)'
;MRKTLLLSSCGLAALLLSTAAQAETGVALTGKVTSTQEPTMEGVLVSARRDGSTVTTTVVTNAQGVYSFPAEKLAPGHYTLAIRAAGYKLDGPKAVDVASGSTATAYLTLAKTNALANQLTNGEWLNSLPGDDRLKAALTNCVGCHTIQRIVQSTHDDAEFMQVFARMGTYSPGSTPTHPQPLLPGGNNSDRSPMPKPIQEKMAAYLASVNLSNAESVEFPLKPFPRLTGRSTRVVITEYDLPRKDAQPHDVVMDKDGTVWYSDFSHQFVGELDPATGKVTDHEIPTLRPEEPKGSLALEFDPKGNLWLAGMYQAGIYKIDTKTKQIIAYPYPKEWLNATTQSSMLSAQHNDVDGKIWTNNQDTHLVYRFDTVSGTYEDLGQAVDKNGTHINGYGMPTDAQNNAYQLNFGGASIGRIDAKTKEVMIWKTPLPFSRPRRGRVDENGILWFAEYGANGIGRFDPKTNEIKEWQLPTPWDEPYDVVKAKDGEIWTGSMLTDRVARLDPKTDAITEYQLPRSTNIRRVFVDDRGAKPVLWVGSNHGAAIVKVEPLD
;
A
#
# COMPACT_ATOMS: atom_id res chain seq x y z
N MET A 1 -65.73 -6.31 62.89
CA MET A 1 -66.25 -6.00 61.54
C MET A 1 -65.69 -4.69 61.05
N ARG A 2 -64.69 -4.73 60.19
CA ARG A 2 -64.29 -3.65 59.26
C ARG A 2 -63.46 -4.27 58.18
N LYS A 3 -63.98 -4.26 56.98
CA LYS A 3 -63.33 -4.74 55.75
C LYS A 3 -62.35 -3.67 55.21
N THR A 4 -61.11 -4.01 54.99
CA THR A 4 -60.15 -3.14 54.36
C THR A 4 -60.03 -3.57 52.90
N LEU A 5 -60.31 -2.67 51.94
CA LEU A 5 -60.08 -2.83 50.50
C LEU A 5 -58.59 -2.60 50.18
N LEU A 6 -57.97 -3.56 49.48
CA LEU A 6 -56.69 -3.41 48.84
C LEU A 6 -56.94 -2.96 47.42
N LEU A 7 -56.44 -1.77 47.06
CA LEU A 7 -56.32 -1.28 45.67
C LEU A 7 -55.05 -1.84 45.03
N SER A 8 -55.19 -2.67 43.98
CA SER A 8 -54.10 -3.10 43.10
C SER A 8 -53.87 -2.03 42.06
N SER A 9 -52.70 -1.41 42.09
CA SER A 9 -52.20 -0.54 41.01
C SER A 9 -51.47 -1.39 39.96
N CYS A 10 -52.07 -1.59 38.78
CA CYS A 10 -51.40 -2.13 37.59
C CYS A 10 -50.49 -1.05 37.02
N GLY A 11 -49.18 -1.23 37.20
CA GLY A 11 -48.15 -0.48 36.46
C GLY A 11 -48.00 -1.01 35.06
N LEU A 12 -48.35 -0.22 34.04
CA LEU A 12 -48.08 -0.48 32.64
C LEU A 12 -46.59 -0.25 32.38
N ALA A 13 -45.79 -1.31 32.27
CA ALA A 13 -44.44 -1.24 31.77
C ALA A 13 -44.48 -1.15 30.24
N ALA A 14 -44.20 0.05 29.71
CA ALA A 14 -43.96 0.24 28.27
C ALA A 14 -42.63 -0.38 27.90
N LEU A 15 -42.64 -1.54 27.26
CA LEU A 15 -41.45 -2.09 26.55
C LEU A 15 -41.18 -1.20 25.34
N LEU A 16 -40.14 -0.39 25.45
CA LEU A 16 -39.48 0.21 24.29
C LEU A 16 -38.74 -0.89 23.52
N LEU A 17 -39.40 -1.46 22.52
CA LEU A 17 -38.75 -2.26 21.50
C LEU A 17 -37.87 -1.32 20.66
N SER A 18 -36.58 -1.28 20.98
CA SER A 18 -35.57 -0.76 20.06
C SER A 18 -35.54 -1.70 18.84
N THR A 19 -36.20 -1.31 17.77
CA THR A 19 -35.97 -1.93 16.46
C THR A 19 -34.53 -1.65 16.09
N ALA A 20 -33.63 -2.61 16.32
CA ALA A 20 -32.37 -2.66 15.63
C ALA A 20 -32.71 -2.63 14.15
N ALA A 21 -32.31 -1.57 13.46
CA ALA A 21 -32.40 -1.50 12.01
C ALA A 21 -31.59 -2.70 11.45
N GLN A 22 -32.31 -3.73 11.03
CA GLN A 22 -31.75 -4.82 10.29
C GLN A 22 -31.23 -4.20 9.00
N ALA A 23 -29.90 -4.28 8.78
CA ALA A 23 -29.30 -3.83 7.54
C ALA A 23 -30.06 -4.49 6.38
N GLU A 24 -30.57 -3.68 5.46
CA GLU A 24 -31.20 -4.19 4.24
C GLU A 24 -30.17 -5.07 3.50
N THR A 25 -30.37 -6.37 3.53
CA THR A 25 -29.58 -7.36 2.76
C THR A 25 -29.96 -7.33 1.28
N GLY A 26 -30.22 -6.15 0.73
CA GLY A 26 -30.66 -5.93 -0.62
C GLY A 26 -29.50 -5.62 -1.57
N VAL A 27 -29.83 -5.60 -2.87
CA VAL A 27 -28.95 -5.18 -3.97
C VAL A 27 -29.42 -3.82 -4.46
N ALA A 28 -28.53 -2.83 -4.47
CA ALA A 28 -28.85 -1.48 -4.99
C ALA A 28 -28.77 -1.42 -6.52
N LEU A 29 -27.77 -2.07 -7.10
CA LEU A 29 -27.52 -2.11 -8.54
C LEU A 29 -27.00 -3.49 -8.95
N THR A 30 -27.55 -4.06 -10.02
CA THR A 30 -27.07 -5.32 -10.60
C THR A 30 -27.08 -5.24 -12.12
N GLY A 31 -26.43 -6.21 -12.76
CA GLY A 31 -26.43 -6.34 -14.20
C GLY A 31 -25.52 -7.46 -14.67
N LYS A 32 -25.39 -7.57 -15.98
CA LYS A 32 -24.51 -8.53 -16.63
C LYS A 32 -23.56 -7.83 -17.58
N VAL A 33 -22.31 -8.29 -17.62
CA VAL A 33 -21.29 -7.80 -18.55
C VAL A 33 -21.11 -8.81 -19.65
N THR A 34 -21.17 -8.36 -20.91
CA THR A 34 -21.05 -9.17 -22.12
C THR A 34 -20.17 -8.48 -23.16
N SER A 35 -19.63 -9.26 -24.09
CA SER A 35 -19.05 -8.75 -25.34
C SER A 35 -19.42 -9.68 -26.49
N THR A 36 -19.13 -9.26 -27.71
CA THR A 36 -19.36 -10.12 -28.90
C THR A 36 -18.50 -11.38 -28.90
N GLN A 37 -17.36 -11.38 -28.21
CA GLN A 37 -16.45 -12.52 -28.13
C GLN A 37 -16.70 -13.39 -26.89
N GLU A 38 -17.19 -12.79 -25.80
CA GLU A 38 -17.43 -13.44 -24.53
C GLU A 38 -18.85 -13.11 -24.05
N PRO A 39 -19.82 -14.03 -24.21
CA PRO A 39 -21.21 -13.78 -23.80
C PRO A 39 -21.39 -13.73 -22.27
N THR A 40 -20.41 -14.22 -21.52
CA THR A 40 -20.32 -14.12 -20.06
C THR A 40 -18.90 -13.75 -19.68
N MET A 41 -18.70 -12.54 -19.16
CA MET A 41 -17.36 -12.03 -18.84
C MET A 41 -17.14 -12.07 -17.33
N GLU A 42 -16.48 -13.12 -16.83
CA GLU A 42 -16.03 -13.20 -15.45
C GLU A 42 -14.82 -12.30 -15.20
N GLY A 43 -14.69 -11.78 -13.97
CA GLY A 43 -13.52 -11.02 -13.54
C GLY A 43 -13.43 -9.60 -14.08
N VAL A 44 -14.53 -9.04 -14.61
CA VAL A 44 -14.59 -7.62 -14.97
C VAL A 44 -14.90 -6.80 -13.74
N LEU A 45 -14.07 -5.80 -13.44
CA LEU A 45 -14.36 -4.82 -12.40
C LEU A 45 -15.38 -3.82 -12.95
N VAL A 46 -16.45 -3.61 -12.19
CA VAL A 46 -17.47 -2.60 -12.46
C VAL A 46 -17.47 -1.59 -11.35
N SER A 47 -17.16 -0.35 -11.67
CA SER A 47 -17.06 0.78 -10.74
C SER A 47 -18.27 1.69 -10.87
N ALA A 48 -18.82 2.14 -9.74
CA ALA A 48 -19.93 3.09 -9.67
C ALA A 48 -19.53 4.28 -8.81
N ARG A 49 -19.60 5.49 -9.38
CA ARG A 49 -19.29 6.74 -8.69
C ARG A 49 -20.48 7.67 -8.75
N ARG A 50 -21.01 8.07 -7.59
CA ARG A 50 -22.12 9.02 -7.51
C ARG A 50 -21.64 10.42 -7.91
N ASP A 51 -22.48 11.17 -8.61
CA ASP A 51 -22.18 12.55 -9.00
C ASP A 51 -21.81 13.42 -7.80
N GLY A 52 -20.75 14.20 -7.96
CA GLY A 52 -20.19 15.04 -6.90
C GLY A 52 -19.47 14.30 -5.75
N SER A 53 -19.35 12.96 -5.81
CA SER A 53 -18.66 12.17 -4.78
C SER A 53 -17.18 12.02 -5.06
N THR A 54 -16.37 11.95 -4.00
CA THR A 54 -14.97 11.52 -4.03
C THR A 54 -14.81 10.00 -3.80
N VAL A 55 -15.95 9.30 -3.57
CA VAL A 55 -15.96 7.86 -3.26
C VAL A 55 -16.42 7.08 -4.49
N THR A 56 -15.67 6.04 -4.84
CA THR A 56 -16.01 5.08 -5.91
C THR A 56 -16.13 3.68 -5.29
N THR A 57 -17.24 3.00 -5.54
CA THR A 57 -17.41 1.59 -5.16
C THR A 57 -17.24 0.71 -6.39
N THR A 58 -16.55 -0.41 -6.25
CA THR A 58 -16.28 -1.37 -7.32
C THR A 58 -16.63 -2.78 -6.85
N VAL A 59 -17.28 -3.54 -7.72
CA VAL A 59 -17.54 -4.98 -7.58
C VAL A 59 -17.02 -5.72 -8.80
N VAL A 60 -16.94 -7.05 -8.73
CA VAL A 60 -16.37 -7.89 -9.78
C VAL A 60 -17.42 -8.85 -10.30
N THR A 61 -17.48 -9.06 -11.62
CA THR A 61 -18.40 -10.02 -12.24
C THR A 61 -18.03 -11.46 -11.91
N ASN A 62 -19.02 -12.26 -11.59
CA ASN A 62 -18.89 -13.70 -11.34
C ASN A 62 -18.82 -14.54 -12.65
N ALA A 63 -18.77 -15.87 -12.54
CA ALA A 63 -18.69 -16.81 -13.66
C ALA A 63 -19.83 -16.69 -14.68
N GLN A 64 -20.99 -16.12 -14.29
CA GLN A 64 -22.11 -15.85 -15.17
C GLN A 64 -22.04 -14.47 -15.81
N GLY A 65 -20.96 -13.71 -15.54
CA GLY A 65 -20.80 -12.33 -15.96
C GLY A 65 -21.69 -11.33 -15.19
N VAL A 66 -22.29 -11.75 -14.07
CA VAL A 66 -23.20 -10.94 -13.26
C VAL A 66 -22.40 -10.19 -12.19
N TYR A 67 -22.73 -8.93 -12.01
CA TYR A 67 -22.24 -8.08 -10.92
C TYR A 67 -23.39 -7.59 -10.03
N SER A 68 -23.11 -7.34 -8.75
CA SER A 68 -24.10 -6.84 -7.80
C SER A 68 -23.44 -5.93 -6.76
N PHE A 69 -23.97 -4.72 -6.63
CA PHE A 69 -23.59 -3.78 -5.58
C PHE A 69 -24.54 -3.94 -4.38
N PRO A 70 -24.02 -4.24 -3.19
CA PRO A 70 -24.82 -4.29 -1.98
C PRO A 70 -25.52 -2.95 -1.70
N ALA A 71 -26.73 -2.98 -1.14
CA ALA A 71 -27.54 -1.77 -0.91
C ALA A 71 -26.85 -0.78 0.03
N GLU A 72 -26.13 -1.26 1.03
CA GLU A 72 -25.38 -0.44 1.98
C GLU A 72 -24.13 0.24 1.36
N LYS A 73 -23.75 -0.10 0.13
CA LYS A 73 -22.59 0.48 -0.57
C LYS A 73 -22.95 1.58 -1.55
N LEU A 74 -24.21 1.67 -1.98
CA LEU A 74 -24.66 2.70 -2.91
C LEU A 74 -25.87 3.45 -2.36
N ALA A 75 -25.66 4.67 -1.89
CA ALA A 75 -26.76 5.56 -1.55
C ALA A 75 -27.57 5.96 -2.80
N PRO A 76 -28.85 6.34 -2.68
CA PRO A 76 -29.62 6.84 -3.81
C PRO A 76 -28.95 8.01 -4.54
N GLY A 77 -29.01 8.02 -5.88
CA GLY A 77 -28.40 9.07 -6.69
C GLY A 77 -28.09 8.64 -8.13
N HIS A 78 -27.57 9.58 -8.90
CA HIS A 78 -27.07 9.33 -10.25
C HIS A 78 -25.61 8.87 -10.18
N TYR A 79 -25.28 7.75 -10.87
CA TYR A 79 -23.96 7.13 -10.85
C TYR A 79 -23.38 7.04 -12.26
N THR A 80 -22.13 7.47 -12.40
CA THR A 80 -21.30 7.14 -13.57
C THR A 80 -20.71 5.75 -13.38
N LEU A 81 -20.76 4.93 -14.44
CA LEU A 81 -20.20 3.57 -14.48
C LEU A 81 -18.92 3.53 -15.28
N ALA A 82 -17.94 2.77 -14.78
CA ALA A 82 -16.69 2.48 -15.46
C ALA A 82 -16.36 0.99 -15.33
N ILE A 83 -15.47 0.49 -16.19
CA ILE A 83 -15.00 -0.91 -16.14
C ILE A 83 -13.47 -0.97 -16.15
N ARG A 84 -12.93 -2.06 -15.62
CA ARG A 84 -11.55 -2.51 -15.87
C ARG A 84 -11.57 -3.94 -16.38
N ALA A 85 -11.14 -4.11 -17.64
CA ALA A 85 -10.89 -5.39 -18.28
C ALA A 85 -9.88 -5.16 -19.41
N ALA A 86 -8.66 -5.68 -19.29
CA ALA A 86 -7.61 -5.46 -20.28
C ALA A 86 -8.03 -5.87 -21.69
N GLY A 87 -7.81 -5.00 -22.67
CA GLY A 87 -8.22 -5.20 -24.07
C GLY A 87 -9.69 -4.85 -24.37
N TYR A 88 -10.44 -4.32 -23.40
CA TYR A 88 -11.83 -3.94 -23.58
C TYR A 88 -12.10 -2.49 -23.14
N LYS A 89 -13.15 -1.89 -23.69
CA LYS A 89 -13.73 -0.60 -23.29
C LYS A 89 -15.24 -0.74 -23.13
N LEU A 90 -15.83 0.08 -22.26
CA LEU A 90 -17.28 0.14 -22.08
C LEU A 90 -17.92 0.76 -23.32
N ASP A 91 -18.87 0.04 -23.94
CA ASP A 91 -19.62 0.46 -25.12
C ASP A 91 -21.07 0.91 -24.78
N GLY A 92 -21.45 0.88 -23.51
CA GLY A 92 -22.70 1.40 -22.92
C GLY A 92 -23.30 0.46 -21.88
N PRO A 93 -24.29 0.89 -21.09
CA PRO A 93 -24.52 2.27 -20.64
C PRO A 93 -23.41 2.79 -19.72
N LYS A 94 -23.24 4.12 -19.64
CA LYS A 94 -22.17 4.76 -18.84
C LYS A 94 -22.70 5.39 -17.55
N ALA A 95 -24.00 5.36 -17.30
CA ALA A 95 -24.62 5.91 -16.11
C ALA A 95 -25.90 5.16 -15.75
N VAL A 96 -26.30 5.28 -14.49
CA VAL A 96 -27.53 4.66 -13.95
C VAL A 96 -28.03 5.45 -12.73
N ASP A 97 -29.37 5.52 -12.59
CA ASP A 97 -30.00 6.05 -11.39
C ASP A 97 -30.29 4.93 -10.39
N VAL A 98 -29.89 5.13 -9.15
CA VAL A 98 -30.16 4.22 -8.01
C VAL A 98 -31.17 4.91 -7.12
N ALA A 99 -32.32 4.27 -6.86
CA ALA A 99 -33.36 4.77 -5.97
C ALA A 99 -33.41 3.98 -4.67
N SER A 100 -33.91 4.61 -3.59
CA SER A 100 -34.07 3.94 -2.30
C SER A 100 -35.08 2.80 -2.39
N GLY A 101 -34.76 1.67 -1.75
CA GLY A 101 -35.67 0.52 -1.62
C GLY A 101 -35.95 -0.24 -2.93
N SER A 102 -35.20 0.02 -4.01
CA SER A 102 -35.33 -0.70 -5.29
C SER A 102 -33.97 -1.07 -5.86
N THR A 103 -33.92 -2.18 -6.59
CA THR A 103 -32.73 -2.61 -7.32
C THR A 103 -32.72 -2.02 -8.73
N ALA A 104 -31.73 -1.18 -9.02
CA ALA A 104 -31.46 -0.73 -10.38
C ALA A 104 -30.81 -1.84 -11.22
N THR A 105 -30.99 -1.81 -12.53
CA THR A 105 -30.38 -2.77 -13.45
C THR A 105 -29.66 -2.07 -14.59
N ALA A 106 -28.38 -2.43 -14.85
CA ALA A 106 -27.62 -1.96 -15.99
C ALA A 106 -26.87 -3.12 -16.66
N TYR A 107 -27.25 -3.46 -17.87
CA TYR A 107 -26.53 -4.45 -18.67
C TYR A 107 -25.41 -3.76 -19.45
N LEU A 108 -24.15 -4.19 -19.22
CA LEU A 108 -22.98 -3.56 -19.80
C LEU A 108 -22.47 -4.37 -20.99
N THR A 109 -22.29 -3.70 -22.11
CA THR A 109 -21.65 -4.27 -23.30
C THR A 109 -20.24 -3.73 -23.43
N LEU A 110 -19.26 -4.61 -23.64
CA LEU A 110 -17.87 -4.25 -23.86
C LEU A 110 -17.47 -4.48 -25.31
N ALA A 111 -16.72 -3.54 -25.86
CA ALA A 111 -16.08 -3.66 -27.16
C ALA A 111 -14.56 -3.83 -27.00
N LYS A 112 -13.91 -4.54 -27.93
CA LYS A 112 -12.44 -4.58 -28.00
C LYS A 112 -11.88 -3.17 -28.20
N THR A 113 -10.69 -2.93 -27.65
CA THR A 113 -9.98 -1.67 -27.82
C THR A 113 -8.58 -1.93 -28.40
N ASN A 114 -8.12 -1.03 -29.27
CA ASN A 114 -6.75 -1.03 -29.76
C ASN A 114 -5.79 -0.34 -28.77
N ALA A 115 -6.32 0.39 -27.78
CA ALA A 115 -5.54 1.11 -26.78
C ALA A 115 -5.14 0.22 -25.57
N LEU A 116 -4.84 -1.05 -25.78
CA LEU A 116 -4.43 -1.99 -24.73
C LEU A 116 -3.23 -1.47 -23.94
N ALA A 117 -2.26 -0.84 -24.61
CA ALA A 117 -1.07 -0.27 -23.99
C ALA A 117 -1.40 0.71 -22.85
N ASN A 118 -2.50 1.46 -22.94
CA ASN A 118 -2.93 2.41 -21.91
C ASN A 118 -3.62 1.76 -20.70
N GLN A 119 -3.82 0.44 -20.75
CA GLN A 119 -4.52 -0.32 -19.70
C GLN A 119 -3.58 -1.21 -18.90
N LEU A 120 -2.33 -1.37 -19.35
CA LEU A 120 -1.37 -2.27 -18.71
C LEU A 120 -0.86 -1.72 -17.39
N THR A 121 -0.77 -2.60 -16.41
CA THR A 121 -0.03 -2.38 -15.17
C THR A 121 1.47 -2.35 -15.40
N ASN A 122 2.25 -1.90 -14.41
CA ASN A 122 3.71 -1.97 -14.50
C ASN A 122 4.21 -3.43 -14.66
N GLY A 123 3.57 -4.38 -13.95
CA GLY A 123 3.90 -5.81 -14.08
C GLY A 123 3.60 -6.36 -15.48
N GLU A 124 2.48 -5.97 -16.09
CA GLU A 124 2.11 -6.37 -17.45
C GLU A 124 3.04 -5.73 -18.51
N TRP A 125 3.53 -4.52 -18.28
CA TRP A 125 4.58 -3.94 -19.10
C TRP A 125 5.87 -4.76 -19.02
N LEU A 126 6.34 -5.11 -17.81
CA LEU A 126 7.53 -5.98 -17.64
C LEU A 126 7.35 -7.37 -18.29
N ASN A 127 6.12 -7.92 -18.17
CA ASN A 127 5.77 -9.20 -18.81
C ASN A 127 5.76 -9.11 -20.36
N SER A 128 5.47 -7.93 -20.90
CA SER A 128 5.38 -7.67 -22.35
C SER A 128 6.71 -7.31 -22.98
N LEU A 129 7.55 -6.56 -22.29
CA LEU A 129 8.84 -6.09 -22.78
C LEU A 129 9.72 -7.28 -23.21
N PRO A 130 10.37 -7.22 -24.39
CA PRO A 130 11.33 -8.23 -24.81
C PRO A 130 12.63 -8.15 -24.01
N GLY A 131 13.45 -9.20 -24.05
CA GLY A 131 14.79 -9.23 -23.49
C GLY A 131 14.92 -9.96 -22.15
N ASP A 132 16.09 -9.81 -21.53
CA ASP A 132 16.48 -10.51 -20.30
C ASP A 132 15.73 -9.94 -19.09
N ASP A 133 15.17 -10.81 -18.26
CA ASP A 133 14.45 -10.45 -17.03
C ASP A 133 15.31 -9.66 -16.03
N ARG A 134 16.63 -9.83 -16.04
CA ARG A 134 17.55 -9.01 -15.21
C ARG A 134 17.54 -7.53 -15.61
N LEU A 135 17.47 -7.24 -16.91
CA LEU A 135 17.34 -5.85 -17.38
C LEU A 135 15.97 -5.28 -17.04
N LYS A 136 14.92 -6.09 -17.21
CA LYS A 136 13.56 -5.70 -16.83
C LYS A 136 13.41 -5.46 -15.33
N ALA A 137 14.01 -6.31 -14.50
CA ALA A 137 14.00 -6.15 -13.04
C ALA A 137 14.62 -4.82 -12.57
N ALA A 138 15.60 -4.27 -13.30
CA ALA A 138 16.16 -2.96 -12.96
C ALA A 138 15.14 -1.81 -13.13
N LEU A 139 14.11 -1.98 -13.97
CA LEU A 139 13.04 -0.98 -14.16
C LEU A 139 12.09 -0.89 -12.95
N THR A 140 12.08 -1.89 -12.08
CA THR A 140 11.27 -1.85 -10.85
C THR A 140 11.69 -0.71 -9.92
N ASN A 141 12.94 -0.25 -10.01
CA ASN A 141 13.41 0.93 -9.30
C ASN A 141 12.83 2.25 -9.86
N CYS A 142 12.30 2.26 -11.09
CA CYS A 142 11.72 3.46 -11.72
C CYS A 142 10.27 3.71 -11.28
N VAL A 143 9.55 2.65 -10.88
CA VAL A 143 8.11 2.73 -10.56
C VAL A 143 7.80 3.47 -9.27
N GLY A 144 8.80 3.82 -8.48
CA GLY A 144 8.62 4.60 -7.27
C GLY A 144 7.99 5.99 -7.51
N CYS A 145 8.28 6.61 -8.66
CA CYS A 145 7.88 7.97 -9.00
C CYS A 145 6.88 8.05 -10.16
N HIS A 146 6.89 7.09 -11.08
CA HIS A 146 6.01 7.05 -12.25
C HIS A 146 5.88 5.65 -12.83
N THR A 147 4.92 5.43 -13.71
CA THR A 147 4.69 4.14 -14.36
C THR A 147 5.76 3.81 -15.40
N ILE A 148 5.95 2.52 -15.70
CA ILE A 148 6.79 2.02 -16.80
C ILE A 148 6.26 2.51 -18.15
N GLN A 149 4.94 2.65 -18.29
CA GLN A 149 4.31 3.22 -19.48
C GLN A 149 4.97 4.55 -19.90
N ARG A 150 5.27 5.44 -18.95
CA ARG A 150 5.94 6.72 -19.24
C ARG A 150 7.32 6.54 -19.89
N ILE A 151 8.05 5.51 -19.52
CA ILE A 151 9.36 5.17 -20.08
C ILE A 151 9.18 4.63 -21.49
N VAL A 152 8.31 3.64 -21.65
CA VAL A 152 8.08 2.94 -22.91
C VAL A 152 7.45 3.85 -23.97
N GLN A 153 6.62 4.80 -23.57
CA GLN A 153 6.02 5.80 -24.50
C GLN A 153 6.93 7.01 -24.76
N SER A 154 8.17 7.01 -24.27
CA SER A 154 9.14 8.05 -24.60
C SER A 154 9.72 7.87 -26.01
N THR A 155 10.40 8.90 -26.51
CA THR A 155 11.08 8.88 -27.82
C THR A 155 12.60 9.03 -27.69
N HIS A 156 13.14 8.82 -26.49
CA HIS A 156 14.56 9.02 -26.20
C HIS A 156 15.44 7.97 -26.88
N ASP A 157 16.56 8.42 -27.44
CA ASP A 157 17.66 7.54 -27.82
C ASP A 157 18.53 7.16 -26.60
N ASP A 158 19.60 6.38 -26.81
CA ASP A 158 20.47 5.92 -25.75
C ASP A 158 21.25 7.06 -25.07
N ALA A 159 21.68 8.07 -25.82
CA ALA A 159 22.37 9.24 -25.28
C ALA A 159 21.43 10.10 -24.41
N GLU A 160 20.19 10.26 -24.85
CA GLU A 160 19.13 10.98 -24.10
C GLU A 160 18.75 10.21 -22.83
N PHE A 161 18.64 8.86 -22.88
CA PHE A 161 18.41 8.07 -21.66
C PHE A 161 19.54 8.21 -20.65
N MET A 162 20.80 8.34 -21.06
CA MET A 162 21.91 8.62 -20.15
C MET A 162 21.71 9.96 -19.42
N GLN A 163 21.19 10.99 -20.11
CA GLN A 163 20.84 12.28 -19.49
C GLN A 163 19.64 12.13 -18.52
N VAL A 164 18.64 11.31 -18.90
CA VAL A 164 17.51 10.98 -18.03
C VAL A 164 18.00 10.32 -16.74
N PHE A 165 18.90 9.33 -16.83
CA PHE A 165 19.44 8.67 -15.62
C PHE A 165 20.20 9.64 -14.72
N ALA A 166 21.03 10.50 -15.29
CA ALA A 166 21.74 11.53 -14.52
C ALA A 166 20.75 12.44 -13.76
N ARG A 167 19.71 12.90 -14.45
CA ARG A 167 18.65 13.73 -13.83
C ARG A 167 17.85 12.98 -12.78
N MET A 168 17.37 11.75 -13.07
CA MET A 168 16.58 10.96 -12.12
C MET A 168 17.37 10.60 -10.86
N GLY A 169 18.69 10.43 -10.97
CA GLY A 169 19.57 10.19 -9.83
C GLY A 169 19.65 11.34 -8.84
N THR A 170 19.26 12.56 -9.24
CA THR A 170 19.25 13.74 -8.35
C THR A 170 17.93 13.95 -7.61
N TYR A 171 16.91 13.13 -7.84
CA TYR A 171 15.60 13.33 -7.24
C TYR A 171 15.38 12.41 -6.04
N SER A 172 14.70 12.94 -5.01
CA SER A 172 14.24 12.15 -3.86
C SER A 172 13.21 11.11 -4.27
N PRO A 173 13.06 10.01 -3.50
CA PRO A 173 12.07 8.96 -3.78
C PRO A 173 10.62 9.45 -3.77
N GLY A 174 10.32 10.54 -3.04
CA GLY A 174 8.98 11.17 -3.00
C GLY A 174 8.68 12.09 -4.19
N SER A 175 9.54 12.12 -5.21
CA SER A 175 9.29 12.92 -6.42
C SER A 175 8.21 12.29 -7.30
N THR A 176 7.44 13.15 -7.98
CA THR A 176 6.54 12.75 -9.07
C THR A 176 6.90 13.53 -10.34
N PRO A 177 6.37 13.15 -11.52
CA PRO A 177 6.57 13.95 -12.74
C PRO A 177 6.05 15.38 -12.66
N THR A 178 5.07 15.64 -11.81
CA THR A 178 4.46 16.96 -11.60
C THR A 178 5.00 17.68 -10.37
N HIS A 179 5.69 16.96 -9.47
CA HIS A 179 6.29 17.50 -8.25
C HIS A 179 7.71 16.92 -8.04
N PRO A 180 8.69 17.30 -8.91
CA PRO A 180 10.06 16.85 -8.76
C PRO A 180 10.73 17.55 -7.57
N GLN A 181 11.42 16.77 -6.73
CA GLN A 181 12.11 17.25 -5.52
C GLN A 181 13.60 16.89 -5.59
N PRO A 182 14.47 17.80 -6.02
CA PRO A 182 15.91 17.56 -6.06
C PRO A 182 16.49 17.36 -4.65
N LEU A 183 17.42 16.44 -4.53
CA LEU A 183 18.27 16.27 -3.36
C LEU A 183 19.34 17.35 -3.33
N LEU A 184 19.79 17.74 -2.14
CA LEU A 184 20.97 18.59 -2.00
C LEU A 184 22.22 17.92 -2.59
N PRO A 185 23.23 18.68 -3.03
CA PRO A 185 24.50 18.12 -3.48
C PRO A 185 25.10 17.17 -2.43
N GLY A 186 25.45 15.95 -2.87
CA GLY A 186 25.93 14.90 -1.98
C GLY A 186 24.83 14.04 -1.36
N GLY A 187 23.55 14.39 -1.56
CA GLY A 187 22.42 13.51 -1.21
C GLY A 187 22.39 12.27 -2.09
N ASN A 188 21.85 11.20 -1.53
CA ASN A 188 21.70 9.91 -2.19
C ASN A 188 20.27 9.41 -2.06
N ASN A 189 19.79 8.75 -3.09
CA ASN A 189 18.54 8.01 -3.06
C ASN A 189 18.88 6.52 -2.94
N SER A 190 18.83 5.98 -1.71
CA SER A 190 19.20 4.59 -1.41
C SER A 190 18.36 3.55 -2.15
N ASP A 191 17.12 3.89 -2.51
CA ASP A 191 16.28 3.02 -3.36
C ASP A 191 16.84 2.91 -4.79
N ARG A 192 17.76 3.80 -5.16
CA ARG A 192 18.40 3.90 -6.46
C ARG A 192 19.92 3.96 -6.33
N SER A 193 20.52 2.86 -5.91
CA SER A 193 21.98 2.76 -6.01
C SER A 193 22.42 3.18 -7.40
N PRO A 194 23.39 4.11 -7.54
CA PRO A 194 23.86 4.52 -8.84
C PRO A 194 24.40 3.28 -9.58
N MET A 195 23.73 2.93 -10.67
CA MET A 195 24.18 1.83 -11.51
C MET A 195 25.59 2.17 -12.04
N PRO A 196 26.55 1.23 -12.03
CA PRO A 196 27.83 1.42 -12.70
C PRO A 196 27.63 1.87 -14.14
N LYS A 197 28.48 2.80 -14.63
CA LYS A 197 28.34 3.38 -15.98
C LYS A 197 28.12 2.35 -17.09
N PRO A 198 28.86 1.20 -17.16
CA PRO A 198 28.61 0.17 -18.19
C PRO A 198 27.20 -0.45 -18.11
N ILE A 199 26.59 -0.51 -16.92
CA ILE A 199 25.23 -1.02 -16.74
C ILE A 199 24.23 0.05 -17.18
N GLN A 200 24.51 1.34 -16.88
CA GLN A 200 23.68 2.46 -17.36
C GLN A 200 23.65 2.51 -18.89
N GLU A 201 24.81 2.39 -19.56
CA GLU A 201 24.93 2.36 -21.03
C GLU A 201 24.14 1.19 -21.63
N LYS A 202 24.26 -0.01 -21.04
CA LYS A 202 23.49 -1.18 -21.47
C LYS A 202 21.98 -0.98 -21.28
N MET A 203 21.58 -0.38 -20.17
CA MET A 203 20.17 -0.06 -19.88
C MET A 203 19.65 1.02 -20.83
N ALA A 204 20.42 2.07 -21.12
CA ALA A 204 20.04 3.12 -22.04
C ALA A 204 19.80 2.56 -23.46
N ALA A 205 20.72 1.75 -23.97
CA ALA A 205 20.56 1.07 -25.25
C ALA A 205 19.32 0.14 -25.29
N TYR A 206 19.08 -0.59 -24.18
CA TYR A 206 17.88 -1.42 -24.06
C TYR A 206 16.60 -0.58 -24.11
N LEU A 207 16.51 0.50 -23.32
CA LEU A 207 15.32 1.36 -23.30
C LEU A 207 15.09 2.06 -24.63
N ALA A 208 16.14 2.49 -25.33
CA ALA A 208 16.04 3.05 -26.67
C ALA A 208 15.48 2.03 -27.69
N SER A 209 15.78 0.74 -27.49
CA SER A 209 15.31 -0.33 -28.38
C SER A 209 13.85 -0.74 -28.16
N VAL A 210 13.25 -0.39 -27.02
CA VAL A 210 11.88 -0.81 -26.63
C VAL A 210 10.92 0.34 -26.42
N ASN A 211 11.38 1.60 -26.48
CA ASN A 211 10.50 2.75 -26.30
C ASN A 211 9.70 3.04 -27.58
N LEU A 212 8.60 3.72 -27.39
CA LEU A 212 7.59 3.97 -28.42
C LEU A 212 7.13 5.42 -28.38
N SER A 213 6.91 6.02 -29.55
CA SER A 213 6.41 7.37 -29.65
C SER A 213 4.90 7.49 -29.34
N ASN A 214 4.15 6.40 -29.44
CA ASN A 214 2.75 6.31 -29.01
C ASN A 214 2.36 4.86 -28.67
N ALA A 215 1.26 4.71 -27.92
CA ALA A 215 0.77 3.42 -27.44
C ALA A 215 0.16 2.51 -28.54
N GLU A 216 -0.14 3.06 -29.72
CA GLU A 216 -0.75 2.31 -30.82
C GLU A 216 0.30 1.67 -31.76
N SER A 217 1.56 2.08 -31.64
CA SER A 217 2.68 1.61 -32.49
C SER A 217 3.61 0.61 -31.80
N VAL A 218 3.08 -0.21 -30.89
CA VAL A 218 3.86 -1.24 -30.18
C VAL A 218 4.35 -2.32 -31.16
N GLU A 219 5.67 -2.51 -31.26
CA GLU A 219 6.29 -3.48 -32.17
C GLU A 219 6.41 -4.89 -31.58
N PHE A 220 6.14 -5.07 -30.28
CA PHE A 220 6.17 -6.37 -29.61
C PHE A 220 4.80 -6.72 -29.02
N PRO A 221 4.50 -8.04 -28.83
CA PRO A 221 3.20 -8.48 -28.31
C PRO A 221 2.99 -7.99 -26.89
N LEU A 222 1.88 -7.29 -26.63
CA LEU A 222 1.44 -6.96 -25.28
C LEU A 222 0.84 -8.20 -24.61
N LYS A 223 1.26 -8.48 -23.38
CA LYS A 223 0.90 -9.67 -22.60
C LYS A 223 0.22 -9.26 -21.29
N PRO A 224 -1.06 -8.86 -21.33
CA PRO A 224 -1.83 -8.59 -20.12
C PRO A 224 -1.98 -9.87 -19.30
N PHE A 225 -2.10 -9.73 -17.98
CA PHE A 225 -2.44 -10.85 -17.12
C PHE A 225 -3.90 -11.28 -17.33
N PRO A 226 -4.20 -12.56 -17.16
CA PRO A 226 -5.59 -13.02 -17.21
C PRO A 226 -6.41 -12.32 -16.11
N ARG A 227 -7.70 -12.09 -16.40
CA ARG A 227 -8.64 -11.64 -15.39
C ARG A 227 -8.72 -12.69 -14.27
N LEU A 228 -8.78 -12.23 -13.03
CA LEU A 228 -8.97 -13.07 -11.87
C LEU A 228 -10.40 -13.64 -11.85
N THR A 229 -10.55 -14.89 -11.42
CA THR A 229 -11.82 -15.64 -11.44
C THR A 229 -12.08 -16.31 -10.08
N GLY A 230 -13.26 -16.93 -9.94
CA GLY A 230 -13.62 -17.70 -8.75
C GLY A 230 -13.65 -16.85 -7.47
N ARG A 231 -12.91 -17.27 -6.44
CA ARG A 231 -12.87 -16.57 -5.14
C ARG A 231 -12.44 -15.11 -5.26
N SER A 232 -11.55 -14.81 -6.20
CA SER A 232 -11.05 -13.45 -6.45
C SER A 232 -12.11 -12.46 -6.94
N THR A 233 -13.28 -12.93 -7.39
CA THR A 233 -14.40 -12.06 -7.79
C THR A 233 -15.30 -11.67 -6.62
N ARG A 234 -15.11 -12.28 -5.43
CA ARG A 234 -15.96 -12.08 -4.26
C ARG A 234 -15.41 -10.97 -3.36
N VAL A 235 -15.48 -9.75 -3.83
CA VAL A 235 -14.92 -8.58 -3.14
C VAL A 235 -15.72 -7.32 -3.47
N VAL A 236 -15.78 -6.42 -2.49
CA VAL A 236 -16.15 -5.01 -2.69
C VAL A 236 -14.92 -4.15 -2.45
N ILE A 237 -14.65 -3.24 -3.36
CA ILE A 237 -13.52 -2.31 -3.26
C ILE A 237 -14.08 -0.89 -3.22
N THR A 238 -13.67 -0.11 -2.23
CA THR A 238 -14.05 1.30 -2.10
C THR A 238 -12.79 2.16 -2.20
N GLU A 239 -12.79 3.11 -3.11
CA GLU A 239 -11.72 4.09 -3.28
C GLU A 239 -12.20 5.46 -2.80
N TYR A 240 -11.33 6.15 -2.07
CA TYR A 240 -11.53 7.51 -1.55
C TYR A 240 -10.48 8.41 -2.19
N ASP A 241 -10.89 9.28 -3.12
CA ASP A 241 -9.97 10.22 -3.77
C ASP A 241 -9.47 11.25 -2.78
N LEU A 242 -8.17 11.49 -2.77
CA LEU A 242 -7.54 12.51 -1.96
C LEU A 242 -7.71 13.92 -2.57
N PRO A 243 -7.68 14.98 -1.74
CA PRO A 243 -7.91 16.36 -2.25
C PRO A 243 -6.79 16.83 -3.19
N ARG A 244 -5.56 16.38 -2.97
CA ARG A 244 -4.43 16.67 -3.87
C ARG A 244 -4.22 15.51 -4.84
N LYS A 245 -4.23 15.80 -6.14
CA LYS A 245 -4.09 14.80 -7.21
C LYS A 245 -2.68 14.18 -7.31
N ASP A 246 -1.70 14.83 -6.75
CA ASP A 246 -0.30 14.40 -6.68
C ASP A 246 0.11 13.91 -5.29
N ALA A 247 -0.86 13.75 -4.37
CA ALA A 247 -0.64 13.12 -3.08
C ALA A 247 -0.17 11.67 -3.26
N GLN A 248 0.82 11.27 -2.47
CA GLN A 248 1.36 9.91 -2.46
C GLN A 248 1.11 9.24 -1.10
N PRO A 249 -0.10 8.68 -0.85
CA PRO A 249 -0.39 8.01 0.42
C PRO A 249 0.48 6.76 0.58
N HIS A 250 1.58 6.90 1.33
CA HIS A 250 2.57 5.86 1.50
C HIS A 250 2.17 4.83 2.56
N ASP A 251 2.04 5.27 3.80
CA ASP A 251 1.55 4.44 4.90
C ASP A 251 0.09 4.78 5.20
N VAL A 252 -0.70 3.74 5.45
CA VAL A 252 -2.10 3.84 5.87
C VAL A 252 -2.25 3.06 7.16
N VAL A 253 -2.84 3.68 8.18
CA VAL A 253 -3.17 3.07 9.47
C VAL A 253 -4.53 3.56 9.94
N MET A 254 -5.18 2.83 10.85
CA MET A 254 -6.47 3.23 11.40
C MET A 254 -6.38 3.35 12.92
N ASP A 255 -7.00 4.38 13.47
CA ASP A 255 -7.13 4.51 14.92
C ASP A 255 -8.29 3.65 15.47
N LYS A 256 -8.37 3.59 16.79
CA LYS A 256 -9.41 2.81 17.48
C LYS A 256 -10.84 3.31 17.18
N ASP A 257 -11.00 4.56 16.80
CA ASP A 257 -12.29 5.17 16.52
C ASP A 257 -12.72 5.00 15.04
N GLY A 258 -11.84 4.45 14.21
CA GLY A 258 -12.10 4.12 12.81
C GLY A 258 -11.68 5.18 11.79
N THR A 259 -11.02 6.23 12.25
CA THR A 259 -10.40 7.21 11.35
C THR A 259 -9.16 6.61 10.70
N VAL A 260 -9.06 6.74 9.39
CA VAL A 260 -7.90 6.29 8.61
C VAL A 260 -6.91 7.45 8.50
N TRP A 261 -5.67 7.18 8.88
CA TRP A 261 -4.56 8.12 8.78
C TRP A 261 -3.60 7.69 7.68
N TYR A 262 -3.04 8.64 6.94
CA TYR A 262 -2.03 8.35 5.92
C TYR A 262 -0.87 9.35 5.96
N SER A 263 0.34 8.85 5.67
CA SER A 263 1.51 9.68 5.40
C SER A 263 1.56 10.08 3.93
N ASP A 264 1.91 11.32 3.63
CA ASP A 264 2.17 11.74 2.24
C ASP A 264 3.67 11.70 1.95
N PHE A 265 4.06 10.87 0.98
CA PHE A 265 5.46 10.63 0.64
C PHE A 265 6.07 11.78 -0.18
N SER A 266 5.23 12.65 -0.76
CA SER A 266 5.62 13.76 -1.63
C SER A 266 5.48 15.14 -0.99
N HIS A 267 4.58 15.28 -0.01
CA HIS A 267 4.24 16.56 0.58
C HIS A 267 4.34 16.54 2.11
N GLN A 268 4.45 17.73 2.71
CA GLN A 268 4.63 17.90 4.15
C GLN A 268 3.28 17.87 4.89
N PHE A 269 2.51 16.78 4.69
CA PHE A 269 1.21 16.55 5.31
C PHE A 269 1.08 15.15 5.90
N VAL A 270 0.26 15.05 6.95
CA VAL A 270 -0.40 13.83 7.37
C VAL A 270 -1.89 14.01 7.16
N GLY A 271 -2.57 13.03 6.55
CA GLY A 271 -3.98 13.14 6.27
C GLY A 271 -4.83 12.22 7.13
N GLU A 272 -6.06 12.63 7.39
CA GLU A 272 -7.09 11.81 8.00
C GLU A 272 -8.29 11.65 7.05
N LEU A 273 -8.84 10.44 7.00
CA LEU A 273 -10.04 10.09 6.24
C LEU A 273 -11.09 9.55 7.20
N ASP A 274 -12.29 10.12 7.15
CA ASP A 274 -13.50 9.52 7.71
C ASP A 274 -14.12 8.56 6.68
N PRO A 275 -14.05 7.24 6.88
CA PRO A 275 -14.58 6.28 5.89
C PRO A 275 -16.10 6.32 5.73
N ALA A 276 -16.84 6.82 6.73
CA ALA A 276 -18.29 6.88 6.69
C ALA A 276 -18.78 7.97 5.74
N THR A 277 -18.06 9.10 5.68
CA THR A 277 -18.43 10.26 4.86
C THR A 277 -17.58 10.41 3.62
N GLY A 278 -16.40 9.79 3.57
CA GLY A 278 -15.39 10.01 2.55
C GLY A 278 -14.66 11.35 2.68
N LYS A 279 -14.88 12.08 3.79
CA LYS A 279 -14.20 13.35 4.03
C LYS A 279 -12.74 13.13 4.38
N VAL A 280 -11.86 13.83 3.67
CA VAL A 280 -10.42 13.87 3.92
C VAL A 280 -10.02 15.23 4.45
N THR A 281 -9.15 15.26 5.46
CA THR A 281 -8.56 16.47 6.04
C THR A 281 -7.04 16.29 6.09
N ASP A 282 -6.30 17.22 5.51
CA ASP A 282 -4.84 17.25 5.58
C ASP A 282 -4.37 18.16 6.72
N HIS A 283 -3.40 17.70 7.49
CA HIS A 283 -2.73 18.45 8.55
C HIS A 283 -1.29 18.71 8.15
N GLU A 284 -0.90 19.96 8.07
CA GLU A 284 0.46 20.36 7.75
C GLU A 284 1.43 19.95 8.86
N ILE A 285 2.54 19.31 8.47
CA ILE A 285 3.60 18.89 9.38
C ILE A 285 4.69 19.97 9.42
N PRO A 286 5.24 20.34 10.60
CA PRO A 286 6.33 21.31 10.69
C PRO A 286 7.50 20.96 9.77
N THR A 287 7.95 21.92 8.99
CA THR A 287 9.15 21.79 8.15
C THR A 287 10.40 22.01 8.99
N LEU A 288 11.25 21.00 9.09
CA LEU A 288 12.50 21.06 9.87
C LEU A 288 13.69 21.51 9.02
N ARG A 289 13.70 21.16 7.74
CA ARG A 289 14.77 21.46 6.78
C ARG A 289 14.13 22.01 5.49
N PRO A 290 13.95 23.36 5.40
CA PRO A 290 13.25 23.99 4.28
C PRO A 290 13.88 23.71 2.91
N GLU A 291 15.19 23.54 2.86
CA GLU A 291 16.00 23.30 1.67
C GLU A 291 15.96 21.84 1.16
N GLU A 292 15.53 20.92 2.00
CA GLU A 292 15.48 19.48 1.69
C GLU A 292 14.10 19.05 1.16
N PRO A 293 14.02 17.90 0.47
CA PRO A 293 12.76 17.37 0.00
C PRO A 293 11.72 17.21 1.11
N LYS A 294 10.47 17.45 0.73
CA LYS A 294 9.30 17.26 1.60
C LYS A 294 8.80 15.83 1.52
N GLY A 295 7.95 15.47 2.46
CA GLY A 295 7.31 14.16 2.52
C GLY A 295 7.71 13.39 3.76
N SER A 296 6.91 12.34 4.00
CA SER A 296 7.04 11.47 5.16
C SER A 296 6.82 10.00 4.75
N LEU A 297 7.35 9.06 5.54
CA LEU A 297 7.30 7.66 5.16
C LEU A 297 6.53 6.84 6.21
N ALA A 298 7.22 6.28 7.19
CA ALA A 298 6.60 5.39 8.17
C ALA A 298 5.62 6.14 9.08
N LEU A 299 4.44 5.55 9.28
CA LEU A 299 3.37 6.06 10.13
C LEU A 299 2.89 4.94 11.05
N GLU A 300 2.92 5.12 12.39
CA GLU A 300 2.61 4.03 13.31
C GLU A 300 2.05 4.53 14.65
N PHE A 301 1.07 3.79 15.18
CA PHE A 301 0.56 4.05 16.52
C PHE A 301 1.44 3.43 17.59
N ASP A 302 1.65 4.15 18.69
CA ASP A 302 2.17 3.58 19.91
C ASP A 302 1.05 2.95 20.77
N PRO A 303 1.36 2.14 21.80
CA PRO A 303 0.35 1.52 22.67
C PRO A 303 -0.54 2.52 23.42
N LYS A 304 -0.13 3.78 23.53
CA LYS A 304 -0.92 4.87 24.16
C LYS A 304 -1.87 5.53 23.17
N GLY A 305 -1.81 5.16 21.88
CA GLY A 305 -2.64 5.72 20.82
C GLY A 305 -2.10 7.06 20.26
N ASN A 306 -0.85 7.41 20.52
CA ASN A 306 -0.21 8.51 19.79
C ASN A 306 0.24 8.01 18.42
N LEU A 307 0.09 8.84 17.41
CA LEU A 307 0.54 8.54 16.07
C LEU A 307 1.95 9.12 15.85
N TRP A 308 2.87 8.29 15.38
CA TRP A 308 4.25 8.67 15.12
C TRP A 308 4.57 8.59 13.63
N LEU A 309 5.37 9.52 13.13
CA LEU A 309 5.66 9.71 11.72
C LEU A 309 7.16 9.94 11.51
N ALA A 310 7.74 9.28 10.51
CA ALA A 310 9.12 9.48 10.08
C ALA A 310 9.20 10.51 8.95
N GLY A 311 10.01 11.55 9.12
CA GLY A 311 10.04 12.75 8.28
C GLY A 311 11.01 12.72 7.11
N MET A 312 11.46 11.56 6.65
CA MET A 312 12.38 11.44 5.51
C MET A 312 13.56 12.41 5.60
N TYR A 313 13.83 13.19 4.55
CA TYR A 313 14.89 14.18 4.48
C TYR A 313 14.69 15.38 5.41
N GLN A 314 13.53 15.51 6.05
CA GLN A 314 13.33 16.47 7.14
C GLN A 314 14.09 16.06 8.41
N ALA A 315 14.69 14.86 8.44
CA ALA A 315 15.63 14.39 9.47
C ALA A 315 15.09 14.56 10.91
N GLY A 316 13.99 13.90 11.17
CA GLY A 316 13.34 13.87 12.48
C GLY A 316 12.10 12.99 12.46
N ILE A 317 11.54 12.81 13.64
CA ILE A 317 10.25 12.13 13.81
C ILE A 317 9.23 13.09 14.38
N TYR A 318 7.96 12.82 14.15
CA TYR A 318 6.85 13.64 14.62
C TYR A 318 5.89 12.80 15.45
N LYS A 319 5.36 13.39 16.50
CA LYS A 319 4.26 12.84 17.30
C LYS A 319 2.99 13.63 17.04
N ILE A 320 1.94 12.93 16.66
CA ILE A 320 0.62 13.50 16.37
C ILE A 320 -0.37 13.03 17.44
N ASP A 321 -0.97 13.96 18.15
CA ASP A 321 -2.15 13.70 18.97
C ASP A 321 -3.38 13.67 18.04
N THR A 322 -3.96 12.50 17.83
CA THR A 322 -5.07 12.33 16.89
C THR A 322 -6.37 12.99 17.34
N LYS A 323 -6.49 13.37 18.61
CA LYS A 323 -7.66 14.07 19.15
C LYS A 323 -7.56 15.59 19.02
N THR A 324 -6.44 16.14 19.47
CA THR A 324 -6.21 17.59 19.46
C THR A 324 -5.62 18.08 18.13
N LYS A 325 -5.12 17.17 17.29
CA LYS A 325 -4.40 17.43 16.04
C LYS A 325 -3.07 18.19 16.25
N GLN A 326 -2.58 18.23 17.49
CA GLN A 326 -1.27 18.82 17.79
C GLN A 326 -0.17 17.92 17.22
N ILE A 327 0.77 18.53 16.51
CA ILE A 327 1.95 17.86 15.95
C ILE A 327 3.20 18.41 16.63
N ILE A 328 3.97 17.53 17.26
CA ILE A 328 5.24 17.86 17.92
C ILE A 328 6.38 17.24 17.10
N ALA A 329 7.34 18.05 16.71
CA ALA A 329 8.51 17.60 15.97
C ALA A 329 9.68 17.33 16.91
N TYR A 330 10.42 16.26 16.63
CA TYR A 330 11.66 15.88 17.30
C TYR A 330 12.75 15.77 16.23
N PRO A 331 13.48 16.88 15.95
CA PRO A 331 14.56 16.89 14.96
C PRO A 331 15.75 16.04 15.43
N TYR A 332 16.51 15.52 14.49
CA TYR A 332 17.82 14.91 14.80
C TYR A 332 18.80 15.96 15.34
N PRO A 333 19.82 15.56 16.10
CA PRO A 333 20.90 16.44 16.54
C PRO A 333 21.54 17.17 15.34
N LYS A 334 21.84 18.46 15.50
CA LYS A 334 22.36 19.29 14.40
C LYS A 334 23.67 18.75 13.81
N GLU A 335 24.51 18.16 14.65
CA GLU A 335 25.79 17.54 14.26
C GLU A 335 25.64 16.31 13.39
N TRP A 336 24.44 15.70 13.31
CA TRP A 336 24.16 14.55 12.44
C TRP A 336 23.68 14.98 11.04
N LEU A 337 23.35 16.28 10.87
CA LEU A 337 22.70 16.75 9.66
C LEU A 337 23.68 16.92 8.50
N ASN A 338 23.41 16.26 7.40
CA ASN A 338 24.07 16.42 6.11
C ASN A 338 23.08 16.07 4.97
N ALA A 339 23.52 16.07 3.73
CA ALA A 339 22.67 15.80 2.56
C ALA A 339 22.11 14.36 2.48
N THR A 340 22.68 13.41 3.21
CA THR A 340 22.22 12.01 3.26
C THR A 340 21.40 11.69 4.50
N THR A 341 21.20 12.67 5.41
CA THR A 341 20.48 12.42 6.66
C THR A 341 18.99 12.31 6.42
N GLN A 342 18.41 11.19 6.80
CA GLN A 342 16.97 10.98 6.74
C GLN A 342 16.46 10.14 7.93
N SER A 343 15.17 10.25 8.21
CA SER A 343 14.40 9.39 9.08
C SER A 343 13.41 8.61 8.23
N SER A 344 13.70 7.36 7.90
CA SER A 344 12.95 6.59 6.90
C SER A 344 11.90 5.71 7.54
N MET A 345 12.33 4.68 8.26
CA MET A 345 11.43 3.79 8.97
C MET A 345 11.32 4.19 10.45
N LEU A 346 10.21 3.79 11.03
CA LEU A 346 9.94 4.01 12.45
C LEU A 346 9.18 2.80 13.01
N SER A 347 9.49 2.39 14.24
CA SER A 347 8.70 1.40 14.98
C SER A 347 8.43 1.88 16.39
N ALA A 348 7.15 2.12 16.69
CA ALA A 348 6.64 2.62 17.96
C ALA A 348 5.73 1.63 18.71
N GLN A 349 5.45 0.44 18.13
CA GLN A 349 4.45 -0.50 18.63
C GLN A 349 4.73 -1.03 20.04
N HIS A 350 6.00 -1.12 20.42
CA HIS A 350 6.41 -1.68 21.71
C HIS A 350 7.25 -0.69 22.53
N ASN A 351 7.08 0.62 22.31
CA ASN A 351 7.82 1.64 23.04
C ASN A 351 7.45 1.73 24.55
N ASP A 352 6.36 1.11 24.95
CA ASP A 352 5.96 0.99 26.38
C ASP A 352 6.88 0.05 27.18
N VAL A 353 7.64 -0.81 26.50
CA VAL A 353 8.58 -1.75 27.16
C VAL A 353 9.79 -1.03 27.77
N ASP A 354 10.35 -0.05 27.05
CA ASP A 354 11.59 0.62 27.46
C ASP A 354 11.60 2.13 27.17
N GLY A 355 10.48 2.71 26.75
CA GLY A 355 10.32 4.13 26.43
C GLY A 355 10.93 4.53 25.09
N LYS A 356 11.36 3.59 24.25
CA LYS A 356 12.16 3.92 23.06
C LYS A 356 11.47 3.51 21.75
N ILE A 357 11.61 4.39 20.76
CA ILE A 357 11.17 4.20 19.37
C ILE A 357 12.41 3.94 18.53
N TRP A 358 12.32 2.96 17.64
CA TRP A 358 13.35 2.69 16.66
C TRP A 358 13.12 3.53 15.39
N THR A 359 14.20 4.03 14.78
CA THR A 359 14.19 4.65 13.46
C THR A 359 15.52 4.42 12.76
N ASN A 360 15.59 4.65 11.45
CA ASN A 360 16.81 4.45 10.69
C ASN A 360 17.03 5.52 9.61
N ASN A 361 18.24 5.55 9.09
CA ASN A 361 18.64 6.32 7.92
C ASN A 361 18.95 5.32 6.78
N GLN A 362 18.13 5.29 5.74
CA GLN A 362 18.30 4.37 4.62
C GLN A 362 19.52 4.67 3.76
N ASP A 363 19.95 5.93 3.66
CA ASP A 363 21.10 6.31 2.83
C ASP A 363 22.43 5.89 3.45
N THR A 364 22.52 5.91 4.76
CA THR A 364 23.75 5.57 5.51
C THR A 364 23.67 4.22 6.23
N HIS A 365 22.49 3.59 6.23
CA HIS A 365 22.17 2.35 6.97
C HIS A 365 22.38 2.44 8.49
N LEU A 366 22.34 3.66 9.04
CA LEU A 366 22.43 3.89 10.48
C LEU A 366 21.10 3.60 11.17
N VAL A 367 21.19 3.04 12.36
CA VAL A 367 20.04 2.71 13.22
C VAL A 367 20.06 3.60 14.45
N TYR A 368 18.92 4.17 14.77
CA TYR A 368 18.75 5.07 15.90
C TYR A 368 17.64 4.61 16.85
N ARG A 369 17.74 5.05 18.09
CA ARG A 369 16.64 4.94 19.07
C ARG A 369 16.31 6.32 19.61
N PHE A 370 15.03 6.62 19.65
CA PHE A 370 14.50 7.86 20.24
C PHE A 370 13.89 7.54 21.60
N ASP A 371 14.36 8.21 22.65
CA ASP A 371 13.79 8.10 23.99
C ASP A 371 12.62 9.09 24.14
N THR A 372 11.42 8.55 24.34
CA THR A 372 10.17 9.33 24.40
C THR A 372 10.01 10.15 25.68
N VAL A 373 10.83 9.88 26.70
CA VAL A 373 10.83 10.58 28.00
C VAL A 373 11.80 11.77 27.99
N SER A 374 13.04 11.51 27.57
CA SER A 374 14.07 12.57 27.51
C SER A 374 13.99 13.42 26.22
N GLY A 375 13.38 12.90 25.17
CA GLY A 375 13.34 13.56 23.85
C GLY A 375 14.68 13.51 23.11
N THR A 376 15.56 12.55 23.45
CA THR A 376 16.91 12.43 22.87
C THR A 376 17.06 11.20 22.00
N TYR A 377 18.02 11.27 21.06
CA TYR A 377 18.37 10.16 20.18
C TYR A 377 19.66 9.47 20.63
N GLU A 378 19.70 8.16 20.41
CA GLU A 378 20.89 7.29 20.55
C GLU A 378 21.25 6.78 19.15
N ASP A 379 22.49 7.01 18.69
CA ASP A 379 23.04 6.43 17.47
C ASP A 379 23.68 5.06 17.79
N LEU A 380 23.18 4.02 17.16
CA LEU A 380 23.69 2.64 17.32
C LEU A 380 24.66 2.24 16.20
N GLY A 381 24.91 3.15 15.25
CA GLY A 381 25.69 2.83 14.06
C GLY A 381 24.95 1.91 13.09
N GLN A 382 25.71 1.26 12.21
CA GLN A 382 25.17 0.24 11.30
C GLN A 382 24.96 -1.09 12.06
N ALA A 383 23.91 -1.83 11.66
CA ALA A 383 23.66 -3.16 12.21
C ALA A 383 24.69 -4.16 11.67
N VAL A 384 25.59 -4.62 12.56
CA VAL A 384 26.68 -5.53 12.22
C VAL A 384 26.69 -6.70 13.21
N ASP A 385 26.74 -7.94 12.72
CA ASP A 385 26.84 -9.11 13.57
C ASP A 385 28.27 -9.32 14.11
N LYS A 386 28.43 -10.27 15.02
CA LYS A 386 29.73 -10.63 15.61
C LYS A 386 30.80 -11.11 14.61
N ASN A 387 30.39 -11.46 13.39
CA ASN A 387 31.29 -11.90 12.32
C ASN A 387 31.65 -10.75 11.38
N GLY A 388 31.20 -9.52 11.64
CA GLY A 388 31.41 -8.37 10.78
C GLY A 388 30.45 -8.29 9.57
N THR A 389 29.37 -9.07 9.56
CA THR A 389 28.36 -9.02 8.49
C THR A 389 27.43 -7.84 8.72
N HIS A 390 27.33 -6.96 7.71
CA HIS A 390 26.41 -5.82 7.73
C HIS A 390 25.05 -6.23 7.19
N ILE A 391 24.00 -5.57 7.70
CA ILE A 391 22.65 -5.69 7.19
C ILE A 391 22.10 -4.31 6.82
N ASN A 392 21.67 -4.16 5.58
CA ASN A 392 21.06 -2.93 5.08
C ASN A 392 19.54 -3.03 5.25
N GLY A 393 19.09 -2.86 6.50
CA GLY A 393 17.68 -3.01 6.86
C GLY A 393 16.83 -1.86 6.31
N TYR A 394 15.73 -2.20 5.62
CA TYR A 394 14.69 -1.25 5.26
C TYR A 394 13.58 -1.26 6.32
N GLY A 395 12.72 -2.28 6.32
CA GLY A 395 11.70 -2.46 7.34
C GLY A 395 12.30 -2.78 8.72
N MET A 396 11.68 -2.23 9.76
CA MET A 396 12.18 -2.35 11.13
C MET A 396 11.07 -2.69 12.15
N PRO A 397 10.31 -3.80 11.94
CA PRO A 397 9.30 -4.21 12.91
C PRO A 397 9.93 -4.65 14.24
N THR A 398 9.19 -4.48 15.33
CA THR A 398 9.65 -4.88 16.67
C THR A 398 8.83 -6.05 17.22
N ASP A 399 9.48 -6.85 18.08
CA ASP A 399 8.79 -7.87 18.88
C ASP A 399 8.31 -7.32 20.24
N ALA A 400 7.61 -8.16 21.01
CA ALA A 400 7.06 -7.81 22.32
C ALA A 400 8.09 -7.40 23.38
N GLN A 401 9.38 -7.57 23.12
CA GLN A 401 10.49 -7.11 23.96
C GLN A 401 11.13 -5.84 23.41
N ASN A 402 10.54 -5.23 22.40
CA ASN A 402 11.05 -4.11 21.64
C ASN A 402 12.40 -4.38 20.95
N ASN A 403 12.73 -5.65 20.64
CA ASN A 403 13.86 -5.93 19.76
C ASN A 403 13.49 -5.58 18.32
N ALA A 404 14.39 -4.94 17.57
CA ALA A 404 14.13 -4.52 16.22
C ALA A 404 14.63 -5.55 15.20
N TYR A 405 13.75 -5.99 14.32
CA TYR A 405 14.16 -6.75 13.14
C TYR A 405 14.65 -5.80 12.04
N GLN A 406 15.58 -6.27 11.23
CA GLN A 406 16.12 -5.56 10.06
C GLN A 406 15.82 -6.39 8.82
N LEU A 407 14.97 -5.87 7.93
CA LEU A 407 14.61 -6.52 6.68
C LEU A 407 15.55 -6.02 5.58
N ASN A 408 16.48 -6.89 5.15
CA ASN A 408 17.60 -6.51 4.29
C ASN A 408 17.16 -6.31 2.83
N PHE A 409 16.71 -5.12 2.50
CA PHE A 409 16.31 -4.77 1.14
C PHE A 409 17.47 -4.78 0.13
N GLY A 410 18.70 -4.67 0.61
CA GLY A 410 19.91 -4.78 -0.23
C GLY A 410 20.39 -6.21 -0.50
N GLY A 411 19.75 -7.22 0.12
CA GLY A 411 20.23 -8.61 0.07
C GLY A 411 19.17 -9.67 0.29
N ALA A 412 19.58 -10.81 0.81
CA ALA A 412 18.73 -11.97 1.07
C ALA A 412 18.92 -12.43 2.54
N SER A 413 18.49 -11.60 3.48
CA SER A 413 18.62 -11.89 4.91
C SER A 413 17.65 -11.06 5.74
N ILE A 414 17.42 -11.53 6.96
CA ILE A 414 16.77 -10.79 8.02
C ILE A 414 17.74 -10.69 9.20
N GLY A 415 17.72 -9.59 9.94
CA GLY A 415 18.49 -9.40 11.15
C GLY A 415 17.59 -9.09 12.33
N ARG A 416 18.12 -9.23 13.56
CA ARG A 416 17.49 -8.80 14.79
C ARG A 416 18.52 -8.11 15.68
N ILE A 417 18.17 -6.94 16.18
CA ILE A 417 18.94 -6.18 17.15
C ILE A 417 18.27 -6.35 18.51
N ASP A 418 18.98 -6.90 19.49
CA ASP A 418 18.48 -7.01 20.85
C ASP A 418 18.40 -5.62 21.51
N ALA A 419 17.23 -5.29 22.07
CA ALA A 419 16.97 -3.97 22.65
C ALA A 419 17.86 -3.63 23.85
N LYS A 420 18.32 -4.63 24.60
CA LYS A 420 19.12 -4.46 25.83
C LYS A 420 20.62 -4.55 25.57
N THR A 421 21.05 -5.63 24.90
CA THR A 421 22.46 -5.93 24.66
C THR A 421 23.03 -5.28 23.42
N LYS A 422 22.17 -4.85 22.48
CA LYS A 422 22.53 -4.34 21.14
C LYS A 422 23.18 -5.41 20.24
N GLU A 423 23.19 -6.66 20.66
CA GLU A 423 23.70 -7.75 19.83
C GLU A 423 22.87 -7.90 18.56
N VAL A 424 23.54 -8.09 17.42
CA VAL A 424 22.92 -8.29 16.10
C VAL A 424 23.05 -9.75 15.71
N MET A 425 21.93 -10.37 15.35
CA MET A 425 21.87 -11.71 14.76
C MET A 425 21.33 -11.62 13.35
N ILE A 426 21.86 -12.42 12.42
CA ILE A 426 21.47 -12.40 11.00
C ILE A 426 21.18 -13.82 10.53
N TRP A 427 20.06 -13.98 9.78
CA TRP A 427 19.63 -15.22 9.14
C TRP A 427 19.48 -14.98 7.63
N LYS A 428 20.00 -15.90 6.83
CA LYS A 428 19.81 -15.87 5.35
C LYS A 428 18.43 -16.41 5.02
N THR A 429 17.75 -15.75 4.08
CA THR A 429 16.51 -16.26 3.48
C THR A 429 16.83 -17.38 2.48
N PRO A 430 15.99 -18.44 2.38
CA PRO A 430 16.17 -19.52 1.43
C PRO A 430 16.24 -19.10 -0.03
N LEU A 431 15.32 -18.23 -0.47
CA LEU A 431 15.32 -17.71 -1.83
C LEU A 431 16.42 -16.68 -2.04
N PRO A 432 17.26 -16.84 -3.08
CA PRO A 432 18.28 -15.86 -3.42
C PRO A 432 17.62 -14.56 -3.90
N PHE A 433 18.23 -13.43 -3.55
CA PHE A 433 17.73 -12.10 -3.94
C PHE A 433 16.31 -11.79 -3.43
N SER A 434 15.90 -12.41 -2.31
CA SER A 434 14.57 -12.22 -1.72
C SER A 434 14.26 -10.74 -1.40
N ARG A 435 15.26 -9.94 -1.07
CA ARG A 435 15.14 -8.50 -0.77
C ARG A 435 13.99 -8.23 0.22
N PRO A 436 14.03 -8.78 1.45
CA PRO A 436 13.00 -8.53 2.44
C PRO A 436 12.80 -7.03 2.63
N ARG A 437 11.53 -6.55 2.52
CA ARG A 437 11.28 -5.11 2.51
C ARG A 437 10.56 -4.61 3.76
N ARG A 438 9.30 -4.98 3.99
CA ARG A 438 8.55 -4.64 5.20
C ARG A 438 7.79 -5.85 5.74
N GLY A 439 7.35 -5.76 6.97
CA GLY A 439 6.63 -6.84 7.64
C GLY A 439 6.23 -6.49 9.06
N ARG A 440 5.69 -7.49 9.77
CA ARG A 440 5.23 -7.37 11.16
C ARG A 440 5.60 -8.60 11.95
N VAL A 441 5.85 -8.39 13.24
CA VAL A 441 5.89 -9.50 14.22
C VAL A 441 4.47 -9.71 14.74
N ASP A 442 3.98 -10.93 14.69
CA ASP A 442 2.65 -11.27 15.19
C ASP A 442 2.63 -11.51 16.70
N GLU A 443 1.44 -11.74 17.25
CA GLU A 443 1.22 -12.00 18.69
C GLU A 443 1.90 -13.25 19.24
N ASN A 444 2.37 -14.14 18.35
CA ASN A 444 3.13 -15.35 18.72
C ASN A 444 4.64 -15.15 18.63
N GLY A 445 5.07 -13.95 18.23
CA GLY A 445 6.47 -13.58 18.02
C GLY A 445 7.02 -14.03 16.65
N ILE A 446 6.16 -14.43 15.72
CA ILE A 446 6.53 -14.81 14.36
C ILE A 446 6.67 -13.54 13.51
N LEU A 447 7.78 -13.39 12.81
CA LEU A 447 7.98 -12.35 11.84
C LEU A 447 7.42 -12.78 10.48
N TRP A 448 6.47 -12.01 9.95
CA TRP A 448 5.96 -12.10 8.60
C TRP A 448 6.54 -10.94 7.78
N PHE A 449 7.02 -11.20 6.57
CA PHE A 449 7.70 -10.18 5.78
C PHE A 449 7.48 -10.37 4.27
N ALA A 450 7.50 -9.24 3.54
CA ALA A 450 7.42 -9.24 2.10
C ALA A 450 8.80 -9.50 1.50
N GLU A 451 8.87 -10.39 0.53
CA GLU A 451 10.05 -10.71 -0.25
C GLU A 451 9.95 -10.05 -1.62
N TYR A 452 10.26 -8.76 -1.63
CA TYR A 452 10.13 -7.89 -2.80
C TYR A 452 10.83 -8.46 -4.05
N GLY A 453 12.07 -8.90 -3.90
CA GLY A 453 12.86 -9.39 -5.05
C GLY A 453 12.55 -10.84 -5.45
N ALA A 454 11.95 -11.64 -4.55
CA ALA A 454 11.56 -13.03 -4.82
C ALA A 454 10.06 -13.17 -5.15
N ASN A 455 9.33 -12.06 -5.24
CA ASN A 455 7.90 -12.07 -5.52
C ASN A 455 7.09 -12.93 -4.52
N GLY A 456 7.34 -12.76 -3.21
CA GLY A 456 6.83 -13.70 -2.22
C GLY A 456 6.54 -13.12 -0.84
N ILE A 457 6.09 -14.01 0.03
CA ILE A 457 5.84 -13.78 1.45
C ILE A 457 6.73 -14.72 2.25
N GLY A 458 7.48 -14.19 3.21
CA GLY A 458 8.29 -14.95 4.15
C GLY A 458 7.70 -15.00 5.56
N ARG A 459 7.95 -16.10 6.27
CA ARG A 459 7.66 -16.31 7.68
C ARG A 459 8.95 -16.74 8.39
N PHE A 460 9.31 -16.07 9.45
CA PHE A 460 10.44 -16.47 10.30
C PHE A 460 9.99 -16.74 11.74
N ASP A 461 10.33 -17.89 12.25
CA ASP A 461 10.12 -18.28 13.64
C ASP A 461 11.43 -18.14 14.44
N PRO A 462 11.56 -17.12 15.30
CA PRO A 462 12.81 -16.90 16.06
C PRO A 462 13.10 -17.95 17.13
N LYS A 463 12.13 -18.82 17.47
CA LYS A 463 12.32 -19.91 18.45
C LYS A 463 13.00 -21.12 17.82
N THR A 464 12.71 -21.39 16.56
CA THR A 464 13.25 -22.54 15.81
C THR A 464 14.29 -22.14 14.79
N ASN A 465 14.40 -20.84 14.45
CA ASN A 465 15.15 -20.27 13.34
C ASN A 465 14.68 -20.76 11.96
N GLU A 466 13.44 -21.26 11.86
CA GLU A 466 12.86 -21.72 10.61
C GLU A 466 12.36 -20.54 9.78
N ILE A 467 12.70 -20.54 8.48
CA ILE A 467 12.14 -19.63 7.47
C ILE A 467 11.34 -20.45 6.48
N LYS A 468 10.06 -20.08 6.26
CA LYS A 468 9.21 -20.62 5.20
C LYS A 468 8.82 -19.48 4.27
N GLU A 469 8.78 -19.77 2.97
CA GLU A 469 8.51 -18.79 1.91
C GLU A 469 7.40 -19.28 0.99
N TRP A 470 6.58 -18.37 0.47
CA TRP A 470 5.51 -18.61 -0.50
C TRP A 470 5.63 -17.61 -1.64
N GLN A 471 5.67 -18.08 -2.87
CA GLN A 471 5.67 -17.22 -4.05
C GLN A 471 4.25 -16.81 -4.44
N LEU A 472 4.06 -15.55 -4.80
CA LEU A 472 2.80 -15.04 -5.33
C LEU A 472 2.59 -15.56 -6.76
N PRO A 473 1.34 -15.88 -7.16
CA PRO A 473 1.06 -16.48 -8.45
C PRO A 473 1.24 -15.52 -9.64
N THR A 474 1.02 -14.22 -9.44
CA THR A 474 1.23 -13.22 -10.49
C THR A 474 2.70 -12.81 -10.57
N PRO A 475 3.36 -12.94 -11.74
CA PRO A 475 4.74 -12.51 -11.88
C PRO A 475 4.85 -10.99 -11.80
N TRP A 476 6.01 -10.51 -11.33
CA TRP A 476 6.27 -9.08 -11.14
C TRP A 476 5.34 -8.40 -10.13
N ASP A 477 4.80 -9.13 -9.17
CA ASP A 477 3.93 -8.53 -8.15
C ASP A 477 4.74 -7.62 -7.20
N GLU A 478 5.91 -8.05 -6.80
CA GLU A 478 6.86 -7.33 -5.94
C GLU A 478 6.18 -6.77 -4.68
N PRO A 479 5.78 -7.64 -3.75
CA PRO A 479 5.08 -7.24 -2.54
C PRO A 479 5.96 -6.32 -1.68
N TYR A 480 5.35 -5.27 -1.12
CA TYR A 480 6.08 -4.28 -0.35
C TYR A 480 6.03 -4.51 1.16
N ASP A 481 4.87 -4.87 1.67
CA ASP A 481 4.58 -5.03 3.10
C ASP A 481 3.67 -6.24 3.33
N VAL A 482 3.71 -6.80 4.53
CA VAL A 482 2.92 -7.97 4.92
C VAL A 482 2.32 -7.74 6.31
N VAL A 483 1.06 -8.14 6.48
CA VAL A 483 0.36 -8.11 7.77
C VAL A 483 -0.48 -9.37 7.95
N LYS A 484 -0.49 -9.92 9.16
CA LYS A 484 -1.36 -11.02 9.56
C LYS A 484 -2.68 -10.46 10.09
N ALA A 485 -3.79 -10.99 9.61
CA ALA A 485 -5.13 -10.75 10.13
C ALA A 485 -5.46 -11.69 11.29
N LYS A 486 -6.48 -11.34 12.09
CA LYS A 486 -6.90 -12.15 13.26
C LYS A 486 -7.42 -13.55 12.93
N ASP A 487 -7.93 -13.76 11.70
CA ASP A 487 -8.36 -15.07 11.20
C ASP A 487 -7.19 -15.98 10.82
N GLY A 488 -5.98 -15.42 10.81
CA GLY A 488 -4.71 -16.09 10.50
C GLY A 488 -4.29 -15.97 9.04
N GLU A 489 -5.08 -15.34 8.17
CA GLU A 489 -4.68 -15.05 6.80
C GLU A 489 -3.64 -13.92 6.76
N ILE A 490 -2.73 -13.99 5.78
CA ILE A 490 -1.61 -13.06 5.61
C ILE A 490 -1.87 -12.19 4.39
N TRP A 491 -1.90 -10.90 4.57
CA TRP A 491 -2.20 -9.94 3.52
C TRP A 491 -0.96 -9.21 3.02
N THR A 492 -0.93 -8.94 1.72
CA THR A 492 0.10 -8.12 1.08
C THR A 492 -0.47 -7.30 -0.07
N GLY A 493 0.30 -6.33 -0.55
CA GLY A 493 -0.06 -5.47 -1.68
C GLY A 493 1.11 -5.29 -2.64
N SER A 494 0.79 -5.23 -3.92
CA SER A 494 1.73 -5.14 -5.03
C SER A 494 2.16 -3.71 -5.33
N MET A 495 3.43 -3.52 -5.63
CA MET A 495 3.92 -2.27 -6.22
C MET A 495 3.66 -2.17 -7.73
N LEU A 496 3.44 -3.28 -8.44
CA LEU A 496 3.53 -3.31 -9.89
C LEU A 496 2.28 -3.82 -10.62
N THR A 497 1.44 -4.64 -9.97
CA THR A 497 0.36 -5.36 -10.65
C THR A 497 -1.03 -4.80 -10.37
N ASP A 498 -1.13 -3.75 -9.53
CA ASP A 498 -2.40 -3.21 -9.02
C ASP A 498 -3.24 -4.30 -8.34
N ARG A 499 -2.59 -5.21 -7.59
CA ARG A 499 -3.25 -6.31 -6.88
C ARG A 499 -2.94 -6.27 -5.40
N VAL A 500 -3.86 -6.84 -4.63
CA VAL A 500 -3.62 -7.25 -3.25
C VAL A 500 -3.83 -8.74 -3.16
N ALA A 501 -3.12 -9.40 -2.25
CA ALA A 501 -3.20 -10.84 -2.07
C ALA A 501 -3.40 -11.20 -0.60
N ARG A 502 -4.07 -12.34 -0.36
CA ARG A 502 -4.12 -12.99 0.94
C ARG A 502 -3.70 -14.45 0.82
N LEU A 503 -2.85 -14.87 1.73
CA LEU A 503 -2.35 -16.23 1.88
C LEU A 503 -3.03 -16.86 3.10
N ASP A 504 -3.62 -18.04 2.93
CA ASP A 504 -3.95 -18.94 4.03
C ASP A 504 -2.74 -19.85 4.32
N PRO A 505 -1.98 -19.63 5.40
CA PRO A 505 -0.76 -20.39 5.68
C PRO A 505 -1.03 -21.83 6.12
N LYS A 506 -2.29 -22.23 6.35
CA LYS A 506 -2.70 -23.59 6.71
C LYS A 506 -2.86 -24.47 5.48
N THR A 507 -3.31 -23.88 4.38
CA THR A 507 -3.59 -24.57 3.12
C THR A 507 -2.63 -24.22 1.99
N ASP A 508 -1.76 -23.22 2.23
CA ASP A 508 -0.87 -22.56 1.26
C ASP A 508 -1.65 -21.92 0.07
N ALA A 509 -2.95 -21.71 0.22
CA ALA A 509 -3.79 -21.11 -0.81
C ALA A 509 -3.62 -19.58 -0.84
N ILE A 510 -3.40 -19.03 -2.03
CA ILE A 510 -3.31 -17.60 -2.26
C ILE A 510 -4.50 -17.13 -3.09
N THR A 511 -5.16 -16.06 -2.64
CA THR A 511 -6.24 -15.37 -3.37
C THR A 511 -5.80 -13.94 -3.66
N GLU A 512 -5.83 -13.55 -4.93
CA GLU A 512 -5.53 -12.18 -5.36
C GLU A 512 -6.81 -11.41 -5.69
N TYR A 513 -6.81 -10.10 -5.50
CA TYR A 513 -7.87 -9.18 -5.88
C TYR A 513 -7.29 -8.05 -6.72
N GLN A 514 -7.85 -7.84 -7.92
CA GLN A 514 -7.47 -6.73 -8.81
C GLN A 514 -8.09 -5.43 -8.30
N LEU A 515 -7.30 -4.36 -8.20
CA LEU A 515 -7.80 -3.01 -7.90
C LEU A 515 -8.24 -2.28 -9.16
N PRO A 516 -9.22 -1.35 -9.06
CA PRO A 516 -9.86 -0.78 -10.24
C PRO A 516 -9.01 0.24 -11.00
N ARG A 517 -8.03 0.88 -10.34
CA ARG A 517 -7.14 1.87 -10.94
C ARG A 517 -5.67 1.50 -10.78
N SER A 518 -4.80 2.17 -11.52
CA SER A 518 -3.35 2.06 -11.34
C SER A 518 -2.96 2.47 -9.92
N THR A 519 -2.13 1.64 -9.30
CA THR A 519 -1.64 1.83 -7.94
C THR A 519 -0.12 1.69 -7.88
N ASN A 520 0.44 1.96 -6.72
CA ASN A 520 1.77 1.56 -6.30
C ASN A 520 1.69 1.39 -4.79
N ILE A 521 1.27 0.19 -4.37
CA ILE A 521 0.94 -0.08 -2.97
C ILE A 521 2.22 -0.18 -2.16
N ARG A 522 2.24 0.51 -1.02
CA ARG A 522 3.35 0.51 -0.07
C ARG A 522 2.95 -0.25 1.20
N ARG A 523 2.57 0.43 2.25
CA ARG A 523 2.10 -0.22 3.46
C ARG A 523 0.72 -0.82 3.27
N VAL A 524 0.50 -2.00 3.86
CA VAL A 524 -0.81 -2.63 4.04
C VAL A 524 -1.24 -2.55 5.51
N PHE A 525 -2.52 -2.33 5.74
CA PHE A 525 -3.13 -2.32 7.07
C PHE A 525 -4.42 -3.15 7.06
N VAL A 526 -4.60 -4.01 8.05
CA VAL A 526 -5.83 -4.79 8.23
C VAL A 526 -6.63 -4.25 9.40
N ASP A 527 -7.88 -3.90 9.14
CA ASP A 527 -8.87 -3.60 10.17
C ASP A 527 -9.58 -4.88 10.60
N ASP A 528 -9.25 -5.34 11.78
CA ASP A 528 -9.77 -6.57 12.41
C ASP A 528 -10.91 -6.33 13.40
N ARG A 529 -11.47 -5.12 13.50
CA ARG A 529 -12.55 -4.79 14.45
C ARG A 529 -13.87 -5.43 14.07
N GLY A 530 -14.11 -5.64 12.78
CA GLY A 530 -15.32 -6.28 12.26
C GLY A 530 -15.35 -7.81 12.40
N ALA A 531 -16.39 -8.44 11.88
CA ALA A 531 -16.51 -9.90 11.82
C ALA A 531 -15.50 -10.52 10.84
N LYS A 532 -15.16 -9.82 9.77
CA LYS A 532 -14.18 -10.20 8.76
C LYS A 532 -13.08 -9.15 8.69
N PRO A 533 -11.84 -9.54 8.39
CA PRO A 533 -10.75 -8.60 8.12
C PRO A 533 -11.03 -7.73 6.89
N VAL A 534 -10.64 -6.48 6.97
CA VAL A 534 -10.76 -5.51 5.89
C VAL A 534 -9.37 -4.91 5.63
N LEU A 535 -8.92 -4.98 4.38
CA LEU A 535 -7.62 -4.42 4.03
C LEU A 535 -7.74 -2.95 3.62
N TRP A 536 -6.79 -2.14 4.09
CA TRP A 536 -6.63 -0.75 3.72
C TRP A 536 -5.24 -0.52 3.12
N VAL A 537 -5.18 0.18 2.00
CA VAL A 537 -3.93 0.51 1.31
C VAL A 537 -3.97 1.93 0.74
N GLY A 538 -2.78 2.53 0.59
CA GLY A 538 -2.60 3.76 -0.17
C GLY A 538 -2.32 3.45 -1.65
N SER A 539 -2.91 4.23 -2.55
CA SER A 539 -2.61 4.21 -3.98
C SER A 539 -1.70 5.38 -4.33
N ASN A 540 -0.38 5.17 -4.32
CA ASN A 540 0.59 6.24 -4.57
C ASN A 540 0.45 6.87 -5.96
N HIS A 541 0.14 6.08 -6.99
CA HIS A 541 -0.04 6.59 -8.35
C HIS A 541 -1.45 7.12 -8.60
N GLY A 542 -2.43 6.76 -7.78
CA GLY A 542 -3.84 7.12 -7.95
C GLY A 542 -4.34 8.22 -7.01
N ALA A 543 -3.51 8.71 -6.09
CA ALA A 543 -3.88 9.69 -5.06
C ALA A 543 -5.20 9.32 -4.35
N ALA A 544 -5.28 8.08 -3.84
CA ALA A 544 -6.47 7.56 -3.19
C ALA A 544 -6.11 6.63 -2.03
N ILE A 545 -7.03 6.52 -1.08
CA ILE A 545 -7.04 5.43 -0.10
C ILE A 545 -8.02 4.36 -0.60
N VAL A 546 -7.62 3.10 -0.50
CA VAL A 546 -8.40 1.97 -1.00
C VAL A 546 -8.73 1.03 0.14
N LYS A 547 -10.01 0.66 0.23
CA LYS A 547 -10.58 -0.32 1.14
C LYS A 547 -10.97 -1.56 0.36
N VAL A 548 -10.52 -2.74 0.78
CA VAL A 548 -10.82 -4.02 0.15
C VAL A 548 -11.55 -4.92 1.14
N GLU A 549 -12.78 -5.31 0.80
CA GLU A 549 -13.71 -6.06 1.65
C GLU A 549 -14.05 -7.41 0.99
N PRO A 550 -13.39 -8.52 1.34
CA PRO A 550 -13.80 -9.84 0.88
C PRO A 550 -15.20 -10.22 1.35
N LEU A 551 -15.94 -10.91 0.49
CA LEU A 551 -17.32 -11.33 0.78
C LEU A 551 -17.42 -12.76 1.33
N ASP A 552 -16.31 -13.50 1.40
CA ASP A 552 -16.22 -14.87 1.90
C ASP A 552 -15.63 -14.98 3.30
#